data_5572578c89c8b9a4a84c5f7d729c86ba
#
_entry.id   5572578c89c8b9a4a84c5f7d729c86ba
#
_cell.length_a   1.000
_cell.length_b   1.000
_cell.length_c   1.000
_cell.angle_alpha   90.00
_cell.angle_beta   90.00
_cell.angle_gamma   90.00
#
_symmetry.space_group_name_H-M   'P 1'
#
loop_
_entity.id
_entity.type
_entity.pdbx_description
1 polymer ?
#
loop_
_entity_poly.entity_id
_entity_poly.type
_entity_poly.pdbx_seq_one_letter_code
_entity_poly.pdbx_strand_id
1 'polypeptide(L)'
;CRSMRALNAVRAVAVDEGKGDSQLPKVISVKSSQLTPEALLQLAANAESCSNSRTARAICAAYSGPILTQYLSRAVDIPESGVEVYIESTRVCVGTRELMILKGVDIPDADLTDGYVVYVSVGEQYAGKILLQEVVQSDTKPALKELRALGVHTITLFSNASNDSVAENAKELKADHLYCKRSGAEKEQILSQQVENLSDGELLLYYDRRCTAHPEHSSADLDACVIPEESDERFDADILLTSQDPY
;
A
#
# COMPACT_ATOMS: atom_id res chain seq x y z
N CYS A 1 -1.76 -33.06 14.99
CA CYS A 1 -0.87 -32.11 14.32
C CYS A 1 -0.40 -31.06 15.31
N ARG A 2 0.92 -30.80 15.39
CA ARG A 2 1.48 -29.74 16.28
C ARG A 2 0.91 -28.36 15.95
N SER A 3 0.74 -28.06 14.66
CA SER A 3 0.25 -26.77 14.15
C SER A 3 -1.15 -26.40 14.65
N MET A 4 -2.11 -27.34 14.69
CA MET A 4 -3.46 -27.07 15.18
C MET A 4 -3.53 -26.76 16.68
N ARG A 5 -2.61 -27.38 17.49
CA ARG A 5 -2.53 -27.06 18.93
C ARG A 5 -1.87 -25.70 19.16
N ALA A 6 -0.86 -25.36 18.35
CA ALA A 6 -0.20 -24.07 18.41
C ALA A 6 -1.17 -22.93 18.09
N LEU A 7 -2.01 -23.08 17.06
CA LEU A 7 -3.02 -22.06 16.70
C LEU A 7 -3.98 -21.73 17.88
N ASN A 8 -4.33 -22.70 18.70
CA ASN A 8 -5.17 -22.48 19.86
C ASN A 8 -4.48 -21.67 20.98
N ALA A 9 -3.17 -21.53 20.93
CA ALA A 9 -2.38 -20.74 21.87
C ALA A 9 -2.07 -19.33 21.37
N VAL A 10 -2.43 -19.00 20.13
CA VAL A 10 -2.24 -17.65 19.57
C VAL A 10 -3.09 -16.64 20.33
N ARG A 11 -2.42 -15.62 20.86
CA ARG A 11 -3.03 -14.51 21.60
C ARG A 11 -2.67 -13.15 21.03
N ALA A 12 -1.61 -13.10 20.25
CA ALA A 12 -1.22 -11.91 19.50
C ALA A 12 -1.10 -12.23 18.02
N VAL A 13 -1.51 -11.32 17.16
CA VAL A 13 -1.40 -11.42 15.70
C VAL A 13 -0.79 -10.14 15.16
N ALA A 14 0.28 -10.29 14.41
CA ALA A 14 0.89 -9.21 13.64
C ALA A 14 0.61 -9.43 12.15
N VAL A 15 -0.05 -8.49 11.53
CA VAL A 15 -0.41 -8.53 10.10
C VAL A 15 0.47 -7.55 9.35
N ASP A 16 1.24 -8.06 8.39
CA ASP A 16 1.96 -7.25 7.43
C ASP A 16 1.16 -7.15 6.14
N GLU A 17 0.54 -6.00 5.91
CA GLU A 17 -0.20 -5.74 4.68
C GLU A 17 0.71 -5.73 3.45
N GLY A 18 2.04 -5.67 3.67
CA GLY A 18 3.04 -5.64 2.62
C GLY A 18 2.84 -4.47 1.65
N LYS A 19 3.53 -4.52 0.52
CA LYS A 19 3.16 -3.69 -0.66
C LYS A 19 2.08 -4.44 -1.44
N GLY A 20 0.98 -4.82 -0.78
CA GLY A 20 -0.03 -5.69 -1.36
C GLY A 20 -0.61 -5.12 -2.67
N ASP A 21 -0.46 -5.87 -3.75
CA ASP A 21 -1.03 -5.57 -5.08
C ASP A 21 -2.55 -5.80 -5.16
N SER A 22 -3.16 -6.29 -4.09
CA SER A 22 -4.52 -6.82 -4.11
C SER A 22 -5.62 -5.76 -4.22
N GLN A 23 -5.38 -4.54 -3.79
CA GLN A 23 -6.31 -3.43 -4.08
C GLN A 23 -5.52 -2.16 -4.38
N LEU A 24 -5.87 -1.54 -5.50
CA LEU A 24 -5.32 -0.24 -5.85
C LEU A 24 -5.88 0.84 -4.93
N PRO A 25 -5.10 1.87 -4.57
CA PRO A 25 -5.65 3.03 -3.91
C PRO A 25 -6.74 3.65 -4.78
N LYS A 26 -7.72 4.25 -4.15
CA LYS A 26 -8.86 4.83 -4.84
C LYS A 26 -8.67 6.34 -5.01
N VAL A 27 -8.87 6.84 -6.22
CA VAL A 27 -8.94 8.28 -6.45
C VAL A 27 -10.22 8.82 -5.81
N ILE A 28 -10.07 9.71 -4.82
CA ILE A 28 -11.21 10.28 -4.07
C ILE A 28 -11.51 11.72 -4.44
N SER A 29 -10.54 12.45 -4.97
CA SER A 29 -10.72 13.84 -5.40
C SER A 29 -9.71 14.23 -6.47
N VAL A 30 -10.15 15.01 -7.43
CA VAL A 30 -9.31 15.65 -8.46
C VAL A 30 -9.55 17.13 -8.40
N LYS A 31 -8.51 17.93 -8.13
CA LYS A 31 -8.57 19.39 -8.07
C LYS A 31 -7.62 19.97 -9.12
N SER A 32 -8.16 20.78 -9.99
CA SER A 32 -7.41 21.45 -11.05
C SER A 32 -7.40 22.94 -10.86
N SER A 33 -6.29 23.58 -11.23
CA SER A 33 -6.15 25.04 -11.20
C SER A 33 -6.58 25.71 -12.52
N GLN A 34 -6.41 25.04 -13.64
CA GLN A 34 -6.62 25.62 -14.97
C GLN A 34 -7.43 24.71 -15.93
N LEU A 35 -7.54 23.44 -15.64
CA LEU A 35 -8.24 22.45 -16.46
C LEU A 35 -9.57 22.06 -15.79
N THR A 36 -10.38 21.29 -16.48
CA THR A 36 -11.45 20.56 -15.78
C THR A 36 -10.86 19.40 -15.00
N PRO A 37 -11.47 18.93 -13.89
CA PRO A 37 -11.00 17.78 -13.15
C PRO A 37 -10.84 16.52 -14.02
N GLU A 38 -11.74 16.34 -14.99
CA GLU A 38 -11.70 15.23 -15.93
C GLU A 38 -10.51 15.32 -16.88
N ALA A 39 -10.23 16.53 -17.42
CA ALA A 39 -9.06 16.74 -18.29
C ALA A 39 -7.75 16.59 -17.52
N LEU A 40 -7.69 16.98 -16.24
CA LEU A 40 -6.52 16.74 -15.40
C LEU A 40 -6.30 15.24 -15.15
N LEU A 41 -7.38 14.50 -14.86
CA LEU A 41 -7.32 13.05 -14.66
C LEU A 41 -6.89 12.32 -15.94
N GLN A 42 -7.42 12.74 -17.10
CA GLN A 42 -7.01 12.22 -18.41
C GLN A 42 -5.50 12.43 -18.65
N LEU A 43 -5.03 13.65 -18.41
CA LEU A 43 -3.63 14.00 -18.58
C LEU A 43 -2.73 13.14 -17.68
N ALA A 44 -3.11 13.00 -16.40
CA ALA A 44 -2.40 12.18 -15.45
C ALA A 44 -2.42 10.70 -15.84
N ALA A 45 -3.57 10.14 -16.26
CA ALA A 45 -3.69 8.75 -16.69
C ALA A 45 -2.84 8.46 -17.94
N ASN A 46 -2.82 9.37 -18.91
CA ASN A 46 -1.95 9.24 -20.07
C ASN A 46 -0.47 9.23 -19.65
N ALA A 47 -0.04 10.14 -18.76
CA ALA A 47 1.34 10.20 -18.29
C ALA A 47 1.72 8.95 -17.49
N GLU A 48 0.88 8.53 -16.56
CA GLU A 48 1.11 7.37 -15.68
C GLU A 48 1.04 6.02 -16.42
N SER A 49 0.54 5.98 -17.64
CA SER A 49 0.47 4.75 -18.45
C SER A 49 1.85 4.15 -18.77
N CYS A 50 2.93 4.89 -18.57
CA CYS A 50 4.30 4.39 -18.73
C CYS A 50 4.88 3.78 -17.45
N SER A 51 4.17 3.85 -16.31
CA SER A 51 4.59 3.29 -15.02
C SER A 51 3.69 2.13 -14.60
N ASN A 52 4.28 1.16 -13.90
CA ASN A 52 3.56 0.05 -13.27
C ASN A 52 3.35 0.24 -11.77
N SER A 53 3.61 1.45 -11.23
CA SER A 53 3.41 1.73 -9.81
C SER A 53 1.93 1.56 -9.41
N ARG A 54 1.67 1.28 -8.12
CA ARG A 54 0.29 1.20 -7.61
C ARG A 54 -0.48 2.50 -7.85
N THR A 55 0.19 3.64 -7.71
CA THR A 55 -0.35 4.98 -7.99
C THR A 55 -0.76 5.12 -9.43
N ALA A 56 0.12 4.76 -10.35
CA ALA A 56 -0.12 4.80 -11.79
C ALA A 56 -1.33 3.96 -12.19
N ARG A 57 -1.37 2.72 -11.72
CA ARG A 57 -2.50 1.81 -11.97
C ARG A 57 -3.82 2.34 -11.42
N ALA A 58 -3.78 2.97 -10.23
CA ALA A 58 -4.96 3.57 -9.63
C ALA A 58 -5.50 4.77 -10.42
N ILE A 59 -4.61 5.65 -10.87
CA ILE A 59 -4.97 6.82 -11.68
C ILE A 59 -5.51 6.37 -13.04
N CYS A 60 -4.83 5.42 -13.70
CA CYS A 60 -5.30 4.85 -14.97
C CYS A 60 -6.67 4.16 -14.82
N ALA A 61 -6.91 3.42 -13.74
CA ALA A 61 -8.18 2.75 -13.48
C ALA A 61 -9.33 3.73 -13.14
N ALA A 62 -9.01 4.90 -12.59
CA ALA A 62 -10.00 5.93 -12.27
C ALA A 62 -10.47 6.71 -13.52
N TYR A 63 -9.67 6.72 -14.58
CA TYR A 63 -10.05 7.35 -15.84
C TYR A 63 -10.78 6.38 -16.75
N SER A 64 -12.03 6.68 -17.10
CA SER A 64 -12.88 5.81 -17.93
C SER A 64 -12.72 6.00 -19.44
N GLY A 65 -11.94 6.98 -19.86
CA GLY A 65 -11.69 7.25 -21.29
C GLY A 65 -10.51 6.47 -21.86
N PRO A 66 -10.24 6.63 -23.15
CA PRO A 66 -9.10 5.97 -23.81
C PRO A 66 -7.77 6.59 -23.35
N ILE A 67 -6.80 5.74 -23.03
CA ILE A 67 -5.42 6.16 -22.76
C ILE A 67 -4.66 6.29 -24.07
N LEU A 68 -4.17 7.49 -24.34
CA LEU A 68 -3.60 7.87 -25.64
C LEU A 68 -2.07 7.80 -25.62
N THR A 69 -1.52 6.59 -25.55
CA THR A 69 -0.07 6.37 -25.45
C THR A 69 0.72 6.79 -26.70
N GLN A 70 0.07 6.86 -27.85
CA GLN A 70 0.71 7.26 -29.11
C GLN A 70 1.23 8.71 -29.13
N TYR A 71 0.78 9.55 -28.23
CA TYR A 71 1.24 10.94 -28.11
C TYR A 71 2.35 11.12 -27.08
N LEU A 72 2.72 10.05 -26.37
CA LEU A 72 3.76 10.09 -25.37
C LEU A 72 5.14 9.96 -26.02
N SER A 73 6.08 10.74 -25.53
CA SER A 73 7.49 10.62 -25.87
C SER A 73 8.37 10.89 -24.63
N ARG A 74 9.60 10.41 -24.65
CA ARG A 74 10.60 10.63 -23.59
C ARG A 74 10.05 10.32 -22.18
N ALA A 75 9.31 9.23 -22.06
CA ALA A 75 8.77 8.80 -20.78
C ALA A 75 9.88 8.31 -19.84
N VAL A 76 9.91 8.84 -18.63
CA VAL A 76 10.83 8.46 -17.56
C VAL A 76 10.01 8.17 -16.31
N ASP A 77 10.07 6.93 -15.84
CA ASP A 77 9.55 6.53 -14.53
C ASP A 77 10.63 6.79 -13.48
N ILE A 78 10.33 7.63 -12.51
CA ILE A 78 11.24 8.01 -11.41
C ILE A 78 10.76 7.29 -10.16
N PRO A 79 11.46 6.22 -9.74
CA PRO A 79 11.03 5.38 -8.62
C PRO A 79 10.65 6.20 -7.38
N GLU A 80 9.52 5.86 -6.77
CA GLU A 80 8.95 6.48 -5.57
C GLU A 80 8.58 7.97 -5.70
N SER A 81 8.86 8.60 -6.84
CA SER A 81 8.62 10.05 -7.05
C SER A 81 7.52 10.32 -8.06
N GLY A 82 7.40 9.52 -9.11
CA GLY A 82 6.39 9.71 -10.16
C GLY A 82 6.96 9.60 -11.56
N VAL A 83 6.28 10.20 -12.53
CA VAL A 83 6.65 10.13 -13.95
C VAL A 83 6.87 11.50 -14.58
N GLU A 84 7.78 11.55 -15.54
CA GLU A 84 7.97 12.66 -16.46
C GLU A 84 7.79 12.15 -17.89
N VAL A 85 6.90 12.76 -18.63
CA VAL A 85 6.64 12.44 -20.04
C VAL A 85 6.50 13.70 -20.86
N TYR A 86 6.63 13.57 -22.18
CA TYR A 86 6.30 14.63 -23.11
C TYR A 86 5.07 14.22 -23.90
N ILE A 87 4.02 15.02 -23.81
CA ILE A 87 2.78 14.88 -24.60
C ILE A 87 2.77 16.01 -25.63
N GLU A 88 2.79 15.68 -26.91
CA GLU A 88 2.84 16.66 -28.01
C GLU A 88 3.92 17.75 -27.78
N SER A 89 5.12 17.33 -27.38
CA SER A 89 6.27 18.21 -27.06
C SER A 89 6.15 19.03 -25.77
N THR A 90 5.06 18.94 -25.02
CA THR A 90 4.89 19.59 -23.73
C THR A 90 5.27 18.62 -22.62
N ARG A 91 6.16 19.05 -21.71
CA ARG A 91 6.54 18.26 -20.54
C ARG A 91 5.36 18.16 -19.59
N VAL A 92 5.07 16.95 -19.13
CA VAL A 92 4.08 16.67 -18.09
C VAL A 92 4.76 15.88 -16.98
N CYS A 93 4.65 16.34 -15.74
CA CYS A 93 5.11 15.60 -14.57
C CYS A 93 3.91 15.23 -13.71
N VAL A 94 3.89 13.99 -13.25
CA VAL A 94 2.86 13.47 -12.33
C VAL A 94 3.58 12.75 -11.19
N GLY A 95 3.35 13.17 -9.94
CA GLY A 95 4.05 12.54 -8.82
C GLY A 95 4.04 13.34 -7.53
N THR A 96 5.06 13.11 -6.70
CA THR A 96 5.18 13.69 -5.37
C THR A 96 5.50 15.19 -5.42
N ARG A 97 5.39 15.83 -4.24
CA ARG A 97 5.82 17.23 -4.07
C ARG A 97 7.31 17.40 -4.37
N GLU A 98 8.13 16.44 -3.97
CA GLU A 98 9.57 16.44 -4.18
C GLU A 98 9.90 16.44 -5.68
N LEU A 99 9.15 15.65 -6.47
CA LEU A 99 9.30 15.66 -7.93
C LEU A 99 8.98 17.04 -8.50
N MET A 100 7.89 17.68 -8.06
CA MET A 100 7.52 19.03 -8.52
C MET A 100 8.63 20.04 -8.23
N ILE A 101 9.17 20.03 -7.00
CA ILE A 101 10.29 20.89 -6.60
C ILE A 101 11.53 20.63 -7.48
N LEU A 102 11.90 19.35 -7.70
CA LEU A 102 13.02 18.95 -8.55
C LEU A 102 12.86 19.46 -9.98
N LYS A 103 11.63 19.54 -10.48
CA LYS A 103 11.32 20.01 -11.84
C LYS A 103 11.04 21.51 -11.93
N GLY A 104 11.22 22.24 -10.85
CA GLY A 104 11.06 23.71 -10.79
C GLY A 104 9.59 24.15 -10.84
N VAL A 105 8.66 23.29 -10.43
CA VAL A 105 7.23 23.60 -10.39
C VAL A 105 6.88 24.10 -9.00
N ASP A 106 6.33 25.30 -8.92
CA ASP A 106 5.84 25.90 -7.69
C ASP A 106 4.39 25.48 -7.42
N ILE A 107 4.16 24.84 -6.27
CA ILE A 107 2.83 24.43 -5.83
C ILE A 107 2.30 25.50 -4.88
N PRO A 108 1.15 26.13 -5.16
CA PRO A 108 0.56 27.10 -4.25
C PRO A 108 0.34 26.52 -2.85
N ASP A 109 0.64 27.31 -1.79
CA ASP A 109 0.50 26.86 -0.40
C ASP A 109 -0.91 26.37 -0.07
N ALA A 110 -1.93 26.99 -0.67
CA ALA A 110 -3.33 26.58 -0.52
C ALA A 110 -3.63 25.18 -1.08
N ASP A 111 -2.77 24.68 -1.96
CA ASP A 111 -2.90 23.36 -2.59
C ASP A 111 -2.01 22.31 -1.92
N LEU A 112 -1.11 22.69 -1.03
CA LEU A 112 -0.37 21.73 -0.20
C LEU A 112 -1.37 20.99 0.70
N THR A 113 -1.28 19.68 0.67
CA THR A 113 -2.22 18.79 1.38
C THR A 113 -1.41 17.60 1.91
N ASP A 114 -1.67 17.27 3.17
CA ASP A 114 -1.14 16.06 3.77
C ASP A 114 -1.88 14.81 3.25
N GLY A 115 -1.24 13.65 3.33
CA GLY A 115 -1.82 12.39 2.92
C GLY A 115 -1.29 11.86 1.59
N TYR A 116 -2.08 11.05 0.91
CA TYR A 116 -1.71 10.42 -0.35
C TYR A 116 -2.10 11.32 -1.53
N VAL A 117 -1.22 12.21 -1.89
CA VAL A 117 -1.44 13.23 -2.92
C VAL A 117 -0.47 13.07 -4.07
N VAL A 118 -0.99 13.16 -5.28
CA VAL A 118 -0.22 13.22 -6.52
C VAL A 118 -0.46 14.58 -7.16
N TYR A 119 0.63 15.28 -7.44
CA TYR A 119 0.63 16.58 -8.09
C TYR A 119 0.86 16.44 -9.57
N VAL A 120 0.27 17.31 -10.37
CA VAL A 120 0.37 17.33 -11.83
C VAL A 120 0.86 18.69 -12.29
N SER A 121 1.83 18.69 -13.20
CA SER A 121 2.30 19.90 -13.88
C SER A 121 2.30 19.76 -15.38
N VAL A 122 2.13 20.90 -16.07
CA VAL A 122 2.24 21.04 -17.52
C VAL A 122 3.29 22.11 -17.80
N GLY A 123 4.37 21.73 -18.46
CA GLY A 123 5.55 22.58 -18.57
C GLY A 123 6.16 22.84 -17.18
N GLU A 124 6.27 24.08 -16.80
CA GLU A 124 6.76 24.54 -15.49
C GLU A 124 5.60 25.03 -14.59
N GLN A 125 4.35 24.83 -15.03
CA GLN A 125 3.19 25.32 -14.30
C GLN A 125 2.49 24.18 -13.57
N TYR A 126 2.11 24.43 -12.32
CA TYR A 126 1.23 23.57 -11.56
C TYR A 126 -0.16 23.51 -12.20
N ALA A 127 -0.65 22.33 -12.49
CA ALA A 127 -1.94 22.09 -13.13
C ALA A 127 -3.02 21.60 -12.15
N GLY A 128 -2.62 20.96 -11.06
CA GLY A 128 -3.56 20.47 -10.05
C GLY A 128 -3.03 19.27 -9.25
N LYS A 129 -3.93 18.68 -8.47
CA LYS A 129 -3.63 17.53 -7.61
C LYS A 129 -4.72 16.48 -7.65
N ILE A 130 -4.31 15.24 -7.42
CA ILE A 130 -5.17 14.06 -7.32
C ILE A 130 -4.98 13.50 -5.92
N LEU A 131 -6.06 13.35 -5.15
CA LEU A 131 -6.05 12.74 -3.84
C LEU A 131 -6.44 11.28 -3.98
N LEU A 132 -5.63 10.42 -3.38
CA LEU A 132 -5.89 8.98 -3.32
C LEU A 132 -6.12 8.57 -1.86
N GLN A 133 -6.82 7.46 -1.69
CA GLN A 133 -7.04 6.84 -0.40
C GLN A 133 -6.72 5.36 -0.52
N GLU A 134 -5.97 4.83 0.44
CA GLU A 134 -5.77 3.39 0.55
C GLU A 134 -7.12 2.72 0.84
N VAL A 135 -7.36 1.62 0.16
CA VAL A 135 -8.59 0.83 0.36
C VAL A 135 -8.27 -0.30 1.33
N VAL A 136 -8.97 -0.32 2.45
CA VAL A 136 -8.96 -1.48 3.36
C VAL A 136 -9.85 -2.55 2.77
N GLN A 137 -9.39 -3.78 2.77
CA GLN A 137 -10.24 -4.89 2.33
C GLN A 137 -11.47 -5.02 3.23
N SER A 138 -12.63 -5.23 2.61
CA SER A 138 -13.91 -5.34 3.30
C SER A 138 -13.98 -6.54 4.26
N ASP A 139 -13.17 -7.56 4.04
CA ASP A 139 -13.08 -8.80 4.83
C ASP A 139 -12.10 -8.70 6.02
N THR A 140 -11.22 -7.70 6.05
CA THR A 140 -10.29 -7.51 7.18
C THR A 140 -11.03 -7.27 8.50
N LYS A 141 -12.07 -6.43 8.52
CA LYS A 141 -12.88 -6.17 9.72
C LYS A 141 -13.53 -7.43 10.30
N PRO A 142 -14.28 -8.23 9.53
CA PRO A 142 -14.83 -9.50 10.00
C PRO A 142 -13.75 -10.44 10.53
N ALA A 143 -12.66 -10.62 9.80
CA ALA A 143 -11.56 -11.49 10.21
C ALA A 143 -10.94 -11.08 11.55
N LEU A 144 -10.67 -9.79 11.76
CA LEU A 144 -10.15 -9.29 13.03
C LEU A 144 -11.15 -9.47 14.19
N LYS A 145 -12.45 -9.33 13.93
CA LYS A 145 -13.50 -9.60 14.92
C LYS A 145 -13.54 -11.08 15.31
N GLU A 146 -13.38 -11.97 14.35
CA GLU A 146 -13.32 -13.41 14.61
C GLU A 146 -12.07 -13.80 15.39
N LEU A 147 -10.90 -13.23 15.06
CA LEU A 147 -9.67 -13.44 15.82
C LEU A 147 -9.84 -13.01 17.27
N ARG A 148 -10.50 -11.87 17.53
CA ARG A 148 -10.84 -11.43 18.89
C ARG A 148 -11.75 -12.44 19.61
N ALA A 149 -12.75 -12.99 18.92
CA ALA A 149 -13.65 -14.00 19.48
C ALA A 149 -12.94 -15.31 19.80
N LEU A 150 -11.86 -15.64 19.08
CA LEU A 150 -11.00 -16.79 19.33
C LEU A 150 -9.98 -16.56 20.47
N GLY A 151 -9.96 -15.36 21.06
CA GLY A 151 -9.13 -15.05 22.22
C GLY A 151 -7.84 -14.28 21.90
N VAL A 152 -7.66 -13.81 20.67
CA VAL A 152 -6.57 -12.88 20.32
C VAL A 152 -6.83 -11.54 21.01
N HIS A 153 -5.94 -11.11 21.86
CA HIS A 153 -6.08 -9.84 22.59
C HIS A 153 -5.17 -8.72 22.08
N THR A 154 -4.16 -9.03 21.26
CA THR A 154 -3.27 -8.03 20.66
C THR A 154 -3.26 -8.18 19.15
N ILE A 155 -3.58 -7.10 18.42
CA ILE A 155 -3.53 -7.03 16.97
C ILE A 155 -2.62 -5.88 16.57
N THR A 156 -1.56 -6.22 15.84
CA THR A 156 -0.57 -5.29 15.30
C THR A 156 -0.70 -5.24 13.79
N LEU A 157 -0.72 -4.04 13.22
CA LEU A 157 -0.70 -3.82 11.78
C LEU A 157 0.61 -3.18 11.35
N PHE A 158 1.27 -3.77 10.37
CA PHE A 158 2.36 -3.14 9.62
C PHE A 158 1.84 -2.69 8.26
N SER A 159 2.08 -1.42 7.94
CA SER A 159 1.67 -0.85 6.65
C SER A 159 2.81 -0.08 6.00
N ASN A 160 2.90 -0.14 4.68
CA ASN A 160 3.85 0.66 3.91
C ASN A 160 3.29 2.05 3.53
N ALA A 161 2.02 2.32 3.82
CA ALA A 161 1.40 3.62 3.62
C ALA A 161 1.85 4.65 4.69
N SER A 162 1.57 5.93 4.48
CA SER A 162 1.84 6.98 5.47
C SER A 162 0.89 6.88 6.66
N ASN A 163 1.32 7.38 7.84
CA ASN A 163 0.52 7.36 9.07
C ASN A 163 -0.88 7.95 8.88
N ASP A 164 -1.00 9.05 8.14
CA ASP A 164 -2.26 9.78 8.01
C ASP A 164 -3.31 9.04 7.17
N SER A 165 -2.87 8.30 6.14
CA SER A 165 -3.77 7.53 5.28
C SER A 165 -4.27 6.24 5.92
N VAL A 166 -3.57 5.72 6.93
CA VAL A 166 -3.88 4.42 7.57
C VAL A 166 -4.43 4.59 8.99
N ALA A 167 -4.22 5.74 9.63
CA ALA A 167 -4.65 5.96 11.02
C ALA A 167 -6.17 5.84 11.20
N GLU A 168 -6.97 6.34 10.26
CA GLU A 168 -8.42 6.17 10.29
C GLU A 168 -8.82 4.69 10.11
N ASN A 169 -8.16 4.02 9.18
CA ASN A 169 -8.40 2.60 8.93
C ASN A 169 -8.03 1.73 10.13
N ALA A 170 -6.89 2.01 10.79
CA ALA A 170 -6.48 1.29 11.99
C ALA A 170 -7.48 1.44 13.14
N LYS A 171 -8.04 2.64 13.33
CA LYS A 171 -9.12 2.87 14.31
C LYS A 171 -10.38 2.06 13.97
N GLU A 172 -10.76 2.03 12.70
CA GLU A 172 -11.89 1.24 12.24
C GLU A 172 -11.66 -0.27 12.42
N LEU A 173 -10.43 -0.73 12.22
CA LEU A 173 -10.03 -2.13 12.39
C LEU A 173 -9.86 -2.52 13.86
N LYS A 174 -9.86 -1.53 14.79
CA LYS A 174 -9.58 -1.74 16.22
C LYS A 174 -8.26 -2.46 16.46
N ALA A 175 -7.24 -2.13 15.67
CA ALA A 175 -5.88 -2.58 15.91
C ALA A 175 -5.32 -1.91 17.16
N ASP A 176 -4.56 -2.65 17.96
CA ASP A 176 -3.93 -2.13 19.18
C ASP A 176 -2.68 -1.33 18.86
N HIS A 177 -1.95 -1.77 17.81
CA HIS A 177 -0.73 -1.14 17.33
C HIS A 177 -0.75 -0.97 15.83
N LEU A 178 -0.27 0.19 15.36
CA LEU A 178 -0.05 0.49 13.96
C LEU A 178 1.37 1.00 13.76
N TYR A 179 2.10 0.33 12.87
CA TYR A 179 3.45 0.72 12.49
C TYR A 179 3.52 0.95 10.98
N CYS A 180 3.84 2.18 10.58
CA CYS A 180 3.94 2.55 9.17
C CYS A 180 5.39 2.67 8.72
N LYS A 181 5.67 2.28 7.47
CA LYS A 181 6.98 2.42 6.79
C LYS A 181 8.15 1.87 7.61
N ARG A 182 7.99 0.70 8.25
CA ARG A 182 9.06 0.06 8.99
C ARG A 182 9.91 -0.81 8.06
N SER A 183 11.22 -0.73 8.24
CA SER A 183 12.17 -1.66 7.63
C SER A 183 12.01 -3.08 8.19
N GLY A 184 12.54 -4.09 7.50
CA GLY A 184 12.54 -5.46 8.01
C GLY A 184 13.14 -5.58 9.40
N ALA A 185 14.31 -4.97 9.65
CA ALA A 185 14.97 -5.00 10.95
C ALA A 185 14.13 -4.33 12.08
N GLU A 186 13.43 -3.24 11.78
CA GLU A 186 12.52 -2.61 12.76
C GLU A 186 11.30 -3.49 13.04
N LYS A 187 10.76 -4.19 12.02
CA LYS A 187 9.66 -5.15 12.22
C LYS A 187 10.09 -6.29 13.13
N GLU A 188 11.27 -6.89 12.86
CA GLU A 188 11.82 -7.95 13.69
C GLU A 188 12.00 -7.52 15.15
N GLN A 189 12.50 -6.31 15.39
CA GLN A 189 12.62 -5.77 16.75
C GLN A 189 11.27 -5.63 17.44
N ILE A 190 10.24 -5.17 16.72
CA ILE A 190 8.88 -5.04 17.25
C ILE A 190 8.28 -6.40 17.57
N LEU A 191 8.45 -7.39 16.67
CA LEU A 191 7.96 -8.76 16.87
C LEU A 191 8.62 -9.39 18.09
N SER A 192 9.96 -9.31 18.22
CA SER A 192 10.68 -9.80 19.41
C SER A 192 10.15 -9.20 20.71
N GLN A 193 9.93 -7.88 20.75
CA GLN A 193 9.36 -7.24 21.93
C GLN A 193 7.94 -7.71 22.26
N GLN A 194 7.14 -7.99 21.23
CA GLN A 194 5.79 -8.48 21.43
C GLN A 194 5.79 -9.91 21.98
N VAL A 195 6.67 -10.78 21.49
CA VAL A 195 6.84 -12.14 22.02
C VAL A 195 7.28 -12.09 23.50
N GLU A 196 8.24 -11.23 23.85
CA GLU A 196 8.71 -11.07 25.23
C GLU A 196 7.61 -10.59 26.21
N ASN A 197 6.59 -9.89 25.69
CA ASN A 197 5.48 -9.38 26.49
C ASN A 197 4.30 -10.36 26.62
N LEU A 198 4.35 -11.51 25.94
CA LEU A 198 3.33 -12.54 26.05
C LEU A 198 3.47 -13.32 27.36
N SER A 199 2.37 -13.86 27.85
CA SER A 199 2.37 -14.76 29.00
C SER A 199 2.86 -16.15 28.62
N ASP A 200 3.32 -16.92 29.61
CA ASP A 200 3.78 -18.29 29.37
C ASP A 200 2.71 -19.14 28.64
N GLY A 201 3.11 -19.71 27.50
CA GLY A 201 2.26 -20.55 26.67
C GLY A 201 1.37 -19.80 25.67
N GLU A 202 1.43 -18.47 25.64
CA GLU A 202 0.83 -17.67 24.58
C GLU A 202 1.78 -17.52 23.40
N LEU A 203 1.24 -17.42 22.17
CA LEU A 203 2.02 -17.33 20.95
C LEU A 203 1.65 -16.10 20.12
N LEU A 204 2.64 -15.52 19.46
CA LEU A 204 2.51 -14.51 18.42
C LEU A 204 2.49 -15.17 17.05
N LEU A 205 1.46 -14.90 16.26
CA LEU A 205 1.40 -15.24 14.84
C LEU A 205 1.76 -14.01 13.99
N TYR A 206 2.78 -14.13 13.16
CA TYR A 206 3.09 -13.14 12.14
C TYR A 206 2.52 -13.60 10.79
N TYR A 207 1.66 -12.78 10.21
CA TYR A 207 1.05 -13.01 8.92
C TYR A 207 1.61 -12.03 7.90
N ASP A 208 2.44 -12.53 6.98
CA ASP A 208 2.87 -11.77 5.80
C ASP A 208 2.00 -12.14 4.61
N ARG A 209 1.26 -11.18 4.12
CA ARG A 209 0.40 -11.35 2.95
C ARG A 209 1.16 -11.70 1.68
N ARG A 210 2.43 -11.35 1.63
CA ARG A 210 3.33 -11.73 0.55
C ARG A 210 4.21 -12.83 1.09
N CYS A 211 4.06 -14.01 0.62
CA CYS A 211 5.08 -15.02 0.76
C CYS A 211 6.38 -14.52 0.07
N THR A 212 6.97 -13.47 0.61
CA THR A 212 8.34 -13.16 0.25
C THR A 212 9.16 -14.27 0.86
N ALA A 213 9.88 -14.98 0.00
CA ALA A 213 10.83 -15.99 0.46
C ALA A 213 11.85 -15.29 1.36
N HIS A 214 11.51 -15.17 2.64
CA HIS A 214 12.48 -14.74 3.64
C HIS A 214 13.34 -15.95 3.95
N PRO A 215 14.66 -15.87 3.74
CA PRO A 215 15.56 -16.96 4.07
C PRO A 215 15.70 -17.18 5.58
N GLU A 216 15.05 -16.38 6.40
CA GLU A 216 15.10 -16.43 7.86
C GLU A 216 13.69 -16.32 8.43
N HIS A 217 13.34 -17.19 9.38
CA HIS A 217 12.10 -17.10 10.15
C HIS A 217 12.01 -15.73 10.84
N SER A 218 10.79 -15.21 10.99
CA SER A 218 10.57 -14.01 11.76
C SER A 218 10.84 -14.26 13.25
N SER A 219 10.93 -13.20 14.04
CA SER A 219 11.03 -13.32 15.51
C SER A 219 9.70 -13.70 16.17
N ALA A 220 8.64 -13.96 15.42
CA ALA A 220 7.38 -14.47 15.91
C ALA A 220 7.45 -15.97 16.21
N ASP A 221 6.50 -16.47 17.00
CA ASP A 221 6.42 -17.90 17.34
C ASP A 221 5.90 -18.76 16.18
N LEU A 222 5.09 -18.16 15.32
CA LEU A 222 4.50 -18.78 14.14
C LEU A 222 4.49 -17.80 12.97
N ASP A 223 4.87 -18.28 11.80
CA ASP A 223 4.80 -17.55 10.55
C ASP A 223 3.69 -18.11 9.64
N ALA A 224 2.88 -17.24 9.09
CA ALA A 224 1.86 -17.58 8.11
C ALA A 224 1.96 -16.69 6.87
N CYS A 225 1.77 -17.27 5.70
CA CYS A 225 1.75 -16.51 4.46
C CYS A 225 0.75 -17.08 3.44
N VAL A 226 0.40 -16.27 2.43
CA VAL A 226 -0.44 -16.69 1.29
C VAL A 226 0.43 -17.06 0.12
N ILE A 227 0.26 -18.27 -0.41
CA ILE A 227 0.98 -18.75 -1.58
C ILE A 227 0.26 -18.23 -2.84
N PRO A 228 0.97 -17.59 -3.80
CA PRO A 228 0.42 -17.30 -5.11
C PRO A 228 0.07 -18.59 -5.87
N GLU A 229 -1.05 -18.61 -6.59
CA GLU A 229 -1.58 -19.81 -7.27
C GLU A 229 -0.64 -20.43 -8.30
N GLU A 230 0.32 -19.67 -8.85
CA GLU A 230 1.24 -20.12 -9.91
C GLU A 230 2.70 -20.21 -9.43
N SER A 231 2.94 -20.33 -8.13
CA SER A 231 4.31 -20.36 -7.62
C SER A 231 4.81 -21.77 -7.36
N ASP A 232 5.87 -22.16 -8.06
CA ASP A 232 6.65 -23.39 -7.79
C ASP A 232 7.72 -23.18 -6.70
N GLU A 233 7.74 -22.02 -6.05
CA GLU A 233 8.73 -21.69 -5.02
C GLU A 233 8.43 -22.39 -3.68
N ARG A 234 9.47 -22.74 -2.94
CA ARG A 234 9.33 -23.23 -1.56
C ARG A 234 9.30 -22.05 -0.62
N PHE A 235 8.24 -21.98 0.17
CA PHE A 235 8.07 -20.97 1.21
C PHE A 235 8.36 -21.60 2.57
N ASP A 236 9.15 -20.90 3.37
CA ASP A 236 9.52 -21.34 4.72
C ASP A 236 8.61 -20.61 5.74
N ALA A 237 7.40 -21.11 5.89
CA ALA A 237 6.45 -20.67 6.87
C ALA A 237 5.74 -21.84 7.53
N ASP A 238 5.35 -21.68 8.80
CA ASP A 238 4.64 -22.70 9.57
C ASP A 238 3.25 -23.00 9.01
N ILE A 239 2.62 -21.97 8.43
CA ILE A 239 1.27 -22.02 7.90
C ILE A 239 1.25 -21.41 6.49
N LEU A 240 0.92 -22.26 5.52
CA LEU A 240 0.76 -21.83 4.15
C LEU A 240 -0.75 -21.79 3.81
N LEU A 241 -1.21 -20.59 3.44
CA LEU A 241 -2.58 -20.37 3.01
C LEU A 241 -2.63 -20.33 1.49
N THR A 242 -3.53 -21.06 0.88
CA THR A 242 -3.83 -20.94 -0.55
C THR A 242 -4.94 -19.91 -0.71
N SER A 243 -4.72 -18.89 -1.54
CA SER A 243 -5.80 -18.00 -1.92
C SER A 243 -6.75 -18.76 -2.85
N GLN A 244 -7.71 -19.45 -2.27
CA GLN A 244 -8.94 -19.67 -3.00
C GLN A 244 -9.76 -18.42 -2.73
N ASP A 245 -9.69 -17.47 -3.63
CA ASP A 245 -10.69 -16.44 -3.75
C ASP A 245 -11.86 -17.06 -4.53
N PRO A 246 -12.93 -17.51 -3.89
CA PRO A 246 -14.13 -17.93 -4.59
C PRO A 246 -14.94 -16.65 -4.84
N TYR A 247 -14.64 -15.99 -5.95
CA TYR A 247 -15.32 -14.80 -6.49
C TYR A 247 -14.75 -13.43 -6.12
#